data_d098bcee37f76a380161581ea7417aa6
#
_entry.id   d098bcee37f76a380161581ea7417aa6
#
_cell.length_a   1.000
_cell.length_b   1.000
_cell.length_c   1.000
_cell.angle_alpha   90.00
_cell.angle_beta   90.00
_cell.angle_gamma   90.00
#
_symmetry.space_group_name_H-M   'P 1'
#
loop_
_entity.id
_entity.type
_entity.pdbx_description
1 polymer ?
#
loop_
_entity_poly.entity_id
_entity_poly.type
_entity_poly.pdbx_seq_one_letter_code
_entity_poly.pdbx_strand_id
1 'polypeptide(L)'
;MTDFSFHAQRRTRFAALLGPNAVAVIPTAPERPRNRDSDFPYRHDSYFLYLTGFAEPGATLVLRTDAQSRPHATLFCQPKDLEREIWDGYRLGPEAAPAALGVEAALSSAQIDAELPGLLDGADSVAYPFATHAGFEGRVAGWLDSLRARVRQGALVPTRQLDACALLDEMRLIKDAGELDTMRRAAQISVEAHVRAMQASARLLRSGMDAREYHLEAELLHAFRWHGSQYPAYTSIVAAGANACVLHYRADTAPLRAGELVLIDAGCELDGYASDITRTFPADGRFTGPQRAVYELVLASQKAAIAATRAGARFNDPHEATVAVLAQGLLDLGLLDGGKVGNAQDVIAQRAYHRFYMHRTGHWLGMDVHDCGSYVEPSEADQAVERRDPLSGKTVLERPSRILQPGMVTTIEPGLYIRPADDVPEAFWNIGIRIEDDAIVTADGCELITRGVPVEPDEIEALMRD
;
A
#
# COMPACT_ATOMS: atom_id res chain seq x y z
N MET A 1 1.68 6.00 -25.11
CA MET A 1 0.23 5.72 -25.22
C MET A 1 -0.05 4.63 -24.21
N THR A 2 -0.90 4.91 -23.23
CA THR A 2 -1.32 3.92 -22.23
C THR A 2 -2.03 2.78 -22.96
N ASP A 3 -1.60 1.56 -22.76
CA ASP A 3 -2.25 0.38 -23.34
C ASP A 3 -3.50 0.05 -22.51
N PHE A 4 -4.66 0.54 -22.95
CA PHE A 4 -5.94 0.30 -22.28
C PHE A 4 -6.43 -1.15 -22.41
N SER A 5 -5.69 -2.03 -23.10
CA SER A 5 -6.04 -3.45 -23.21
C SER A 5 -6.07 -4.16 -21.87
N PHE A 6 -5.20 -3.78 -20.94
CA PHE A 6 -5.20 -4.34 -19.59
C PHE A 6 -6.49 -4.01 -18.82
N HIS A 7 -6.97 -2.76 -18.89
CA HIS A 7 -8.23 -2.35 -18.22
C HIS A 7 -9.43 -3.08 -18.82
N ALA A 8 -9.47 -3.27 -20.13
CA ALA A 8 -10.53 -4.04 -20.80
C ALA A 8 -10.52 -5.53 -20.36
N GLN A 9 -9.33 -6.13 -20.24
CA GLN A 9 -9.20 -7.49 -19.71
C GLN A 9 -9.65 -7.59 -18.26
N ARG A 10 -9.32 -6.60 -17.42
CA ARG A 10 -9.76 -6.53 -16.00
C ARG A 10 -11.29 -6.41 -15.93
N ARG A 11 -11.91 -5.56 -16.76
CA ARG A 11 -13.38 -5.48 -16.85
C ARG A 11 -14.01 -6.82 -17.25
N THR A 12 -13.39 -7.55 -18.19
CA THR A 12 -13.86 -8.89 -18.58
C THR A 12 -13.75 -9.91 -17.45
N ARG A 13 -12.63 -9.91 -16.72
CA ARG A 13 -12.46 -10.77 -15.53
C ARG A 13 -13.46 -10.42 -14.43
N PHE A 14 -13.66 -9.14 -14.17
CA PHE A 14 -14.61 -8.67 -13.15
C PHE A 14 -16.05 -9.06 -13.53
N ALA A 15 -16.43 -8.91 -14.80
CA ALA A 15 -17.74 -9.35 -15.31
C ALA A 15 -17.98 -10.86 -15.10
N ALA A 16 -16.96 -11.68 -15.31
CA ALA A 16 -17.05 -13.12 -15.05
C ALA A 16 -17.31 -13.44 -13.57
N LEU A 17 -16.71 -12.67 -12.65
CA LEU A 17 -16.92 -12.81 -11.20
C LEU A 17 -18.30 -12.28 -10.75
N LEU A 18 -18.79 -11.22 -11.36
CA LEU A 18 -20.13 -10.70 -11.11
C LEU A 18 -21.23 -11.69 -11.52
N GLY A 19 -20.96 -12.50 -12.53
CA GLY A 19 -21.91 -13.43 -13.10
C GLY A 19 -22.92 -12.77 -14.08
N PRO A 20 -23.92 -13.52 -14.57
CA PRO A 20 -24.87 -13.04 -15.56
C PRO A 20 -25.87 -12.03 -14.97
N ASN A 21 -26.38 -11.15 -15.82
CA ASN A 21 -27.43 -10.17 -15.51
C ASN A 21 -27.13 -9.32 -14.27
N ALA A 22 -25.89 -8.90 -14.09
CA ALA A 22 -25.45 -8.06 -12.99
C ALA A 22 -25.11 -6.64 -13.47
N VAL A 23 -25.20 -5.66 -12.57
CA VAL A 23 -24.75 -4.29 -12.78
C VAL A 23 -23.80 -3.91 -11.67
N ALA A 24 -22.56 -3.56 -12.01
CA ALA A 24 -21.64 -2.95 -11.05
C ALA A 24 -21.56 -1.44 -11.26
N VAL A 25 -21.56 -0.67 -10.17
CA VAL A 25 -21.46 0.79 -10.17
C VAL A 25 -20.25 1.19 -9.33
N ILE A 26 -19.19 1.64 -9.98
CA ILE A 26 -17.88 1.93 -9.35
C ILE A 26 -17.59 3.42 -9.50
N PRO A 27 -17.75 4.23 -8.44
CA PRO A 27 -17.43 5.64 -8.48
C PRO A 27 -15.92 5.87 -8.33
N THR A 28 -15.42 7.01 -8.82
CA THR A 28 -14.09 7.50 -8.43
C THR A 28 -14.16 8.32 -7.14
N ALA A 29 -12.98 8.63 -6.58
CA ALA A 29 -12.90 9.45 -5.37
C ALA A 29 -13.39 10.89 -5.63
N PRO A 30 -13.99 11.56 -4.63
CA PRO A 30 -14.30 12.98 -4.73
C PRO A 30 -13.05 13.84 -4.56
N GLU A 31 -13.04 15.03 -5.14
CA GLU A 31 -12.08 16.09 -4.82
C GLU A 31 -12.19 16.47 -3.34
N ARG A 32 -11.09 16.84 -2.71
CA ARG A 32 -11.00 17.15 -1.28
C ARG A 32 -10.46 18.55 -1.06
N PRO A 33 -11.20 19.46 -0.42
CA PRO A 33 -10.70 20.79 -0.13
C PRO A 33 -9.58 20.73 0.91
N ARG A 34 -8.47 21.42 0.62
CA ARG A 34 -7.38 21.68 1.56
C ARG A 34 -7.66 22.92 2.42
N ASN A 35 -8.23 23.93 1.78
CA ASN A 35 -8.70 25.17 2.43
C ASN A 35 -9.87 25.73 1.63
N ARG A 36 -10.30 26.99 1.89
CA ARG A 36 -11.50 27.58 1.26
C ARG A 36 -11.45 27.66 -0.26
N ASP A 37 -10.27 27.92 -0.84
CA ASP A 37 -10.11 28.22 -2.27
C ASP A 37 -9.09 27.29 -2.96
N SER A 38 -8.70 26.19 -2.32
CA SER A 38 -7.72 25.26 -2.86
C SER A 38 -8.00 23.84 -2.39
N ASP A 39 -7.90 22.90 -3.33
CA ASP A 39 -8.04 21.49 -3.05
C ASP A 39 -6.68 20.81 -2.84
N PHE A 40 -6.70 19.65 -2.21
CA PHE A 40 -5.57 18.73 -2.28
C PHE A 40 -5.38 18.25 -3.71
N PRO A 41 -4.15 17.90 -4.12
CA PRO A 41 -3.95 17.22 -5.40
C PRO A 41 -4.91 16.03 -5.51
N TYR A 42 -5.62 15.97 -6.63
CA TYR A 42 -6.62 14.93 -6.84
C TYR A 42 -5.97 13.55 -6.96
N ARG A 43 -6.46 12.59 -6.18
CA ARG A 43 -6.16 11.18 -6.35
C ARG A 43 -7.45 10.40 -6.56
N HIS A 44 -7.49 9.66 -7.66
CA HIS A 44 -8.59 8.77 -8.04
C HIS A 44 -8.84 7.65 -7.00
N ASP A 45 -9.97 6.98 -7.09
CA ASP A 45 -10.21 5.71 -6.40
C ASP A 45 -9.43 4.58 -7.08
N SER A 46 -8.83 3.69 -6.29
CA SER A 46 -8.00 2.60 -6.80
C SER A 46 -8.79 1.56 -7.59
N TYR A 47 -10.00 1.18 -7.17
CA TYR A 47 -10.85 0.23 -7.91
C TYR A 47 -11.32 0.82 -9.24
N PHE A 48 -11.69 2.11 -9.22
CA PHE A 48 -12.11 2.82 -10.42
C PHE A 48 -10.97 2.90 -11.43
N LEU A 49 -9.77 3.34 -11.02
CA LEU A 49 -8.62 3.41 -11.92
C LEU A 49 -8.22 2.02 -12.42
N TYR A 50 -8.23 1.00 -11.57
CA TYR A 50 -7.91 -0.39 -11.95
C TYR A 50 -8.76 -0.90 -13.12
N LEU A 51 -10.05 -0.54 -13.15
CA LEU A 51 -10.99 -0.95 -14.19
C LEU A 51 -11.02 -0.03 -15.40
N THR A 52 -10.61 1.24 -15.30
CA THR A 52 -10.80 2.25 -16.34
C THR A 52 -9.52 2.83 -16.92
N GLY A 53 -8.47 2.96 -16.13
CA GLY A 53 -7.30 3.76 -16.48
C GLY A 53 -7.59 5.26 -16.56
N PHE A 54 -8.73 5.72 -16.07
CA PHE A 54 -9.20 7.10 -16.17
C PHE A 54 -9.01 7.84 -14.84
N ALA A 55 -8.23 8.91 -14.85
CA ALA A 55 -7.80 9.59 -13.63
C ALA A 55 -8.53 10.93 -13.36
N GLU A 56 -9.53 11.31 -14.17
CA GLU A 56 -10.27 12.56 -13.95
C GLU A 56 -11.31 12.41 -12.84
N PRO A 57 -11.57 13.47 -12.03
CA PRO A 57 -12.59 13.46 -11.00
C PRO A 57 -14.01 13.44 -11.54
N GLY A 58 -14.98 13.18 -10.66
CA GLY A 58 -16.41 13.27 -10.98
C GLY A 58 -16.90 12.20 -11.96
N ALA A 59 -16.26 11.03 -11.97
CA ALA A 59 -16.61 9.92 -12.86
C ALA A 59 -17.18 8.71 -12.12
N THR A 60 -17.91 7.87 -12.85
CA THR A 60 -18.45 6.59 -12.37
C THR A 60 -18.48 5.59 -13.53
N LEU A 61 -17.92 4.41 -13.31
CA LEU A 61 -18.04 3.28 -14.22
C LEU A 61 -19.30 2.48 -13.89
N VAL A 62 -20.12 2.21 -14.90
CA VAL A 62 -21.24 1.25 -14.82
C VAL A 62 -20.91 0.08 -15.72
N LEU A 63 -20.71 -1.09 -15.15
CA LEU A 63 -20.43 -2.33 -15.86
C LEU A 63 -21.63 -3.26 -15.78
N ARG A 64 -22.28 -3.48 -16.91
CA ARG A 64 -23.39 -4.45 -17.03
C ARG A 64 -22.88 -5.76 -17.58
N THR A 65 -23.47 -6.87 -17.14
CA THR A 65 -23.24 -8.19 -17.74
C THR A 65 -24.50 -8.71 -18.42
N ASP A 66 -24.34 -9.36 -19.55
CA ASP A 66 -25.42 -10.08 -20.21
C ASP A 66 -25.63 -11.49 -19.62
N ALA A 67 -26.55 -12.27 -20.21
CA ALA A 67 -26.83 -13.64 -19.80
C ALA A 67 -25.62 -14.61 -19.93
N GLN A 68 -24.56 -14.21 -20.64
CA GLN A 68 -23.30 -14.93 -20.80
C GLN A 68 -22.15 -14.28 -20.02
N SER A 69 -22.45 -13.37 -19.11
CA SER A 69 -21.48 -12.57 -18.32
C SER A 69 -20.53 -11.71 -19.18
N ARG A 70 -20.88 -11.37 -20.40
CA ARG A 70 -20.07 -10.47 -21.23
C ARG A 70 -20.28 -9.03 -20.75
N PRO A 71 -19.17 -8.25 -20.58
CA PRO A 71 -19.26 -6.89 -20.07
C PRO A 71 -19.79 -5.92 -21.12
N HIS A 72 -20.52 -4.91 -20.65
CA HIS A 72 -20.81 -3.68 -21.36
C HIS A 72 -20.53 -2.52 -20.41
N ALA A 73 -19.48 -1.77 -20.67
CA ALA A 73 -19.01 -0.67 -19.83
C ALA A 73 -19.57 0.67 -20.31
N THR A 74 -20.20 1.39 -19.42
CA THR A 74 -20.64 2.78 -19.62
C THR A 74 -19.91 3.68 -18.64
N LEU A 75 -19.15 4.66 -19.13
CA LEU A 75 -18.48 5.64 -18.29
C LEU A 75 -19.33 6.90 -18.16
N PHE A 76 -19.65 7.29 -16.94
CA PHE A 76 -20.16 8.63 -16.65
C PHE A 76 -18.99 9.51 -16.28
N CYS A 77 -18.73 10.58 -17.05
CA CYS A 77 -17.62 11.49 -16.81
C CYS A 77 -18.03 12.95 -17.03
N GLN A 78 -17.19 13.88 -16.61
CA GLN A 78 -17.48 15.29 -16.79
C GLN A 78 -17.51 15.65 -18.29
N PRO A 79 -18.52 16.40 -18.76
CA PRO A 79 -18.57 16.85 -20.15
C PRO A 79 -17.50 17.92 -20.39
N LYS A 80 -17.15 18.11 -21.66
CA LYS A 80 -16.34 19.26 -22.06
C LYS A 80 -17.08 20.56 -21.72
N ASP A 81 -16.34 21.49 -21.12
CA ASP A 81 -16.83 22.80 -20.71
C ASP A 81 -15.70 23.81 -20.91
N LEU A 82 -15.79 24.59 -21.99
CA LEU A 82 -14.72 25.51 -22.37
C LEU A 82 -14.45 26.60 -21.33
N GLU A 83 -15.44 27.02 -20.56
CA GLU A 83 -15.25 28.00 -19.48
C GLU A 83 -14.48 27.33 -18.31
N ARG A 84 -14.87 26.12 -17.93
CA ARG A 84 -14.18 25.37 -16.87
C ARG A 84 -12.78 24.93 -17.28
N GLU A 85 -12.57 24.51 -18.51
CA GLU A 85 -11.26 24.09 -19.02
C GLU A 85 -10.22 25.22 -19.00
N ILE A 86 -10.64 26.47 -19.01
CA ILE A 86 -9.75 27.64 -18.83
C ILE A 86 -9.18 27.65 -17.39
N TRP A 87 -9.92 27.17 -16.40
CA TRP A 87 -9.53 27.18 -14.98
C TRP A 87 -8.92 25.89 -14.50
N ASP A 88 -9.54 24.76 -14.88
CA ASP A 88 -9.27 23.44 -14.27
C ASP A 88 -8.47 22.52 -15.20
N GLY A 89 -8.20 22.95 -16.43
CA GLY A 89 -7.51 22.13 -17.44
C GLY A 89 -8.48 21.33 -18.34
N TYR A 90 -7.91 20.66 -19.34
CA TYR A 90 -8.67 19.95 -20.36
C TYR A 90 -9.34 18.70 -19.78
N ARG A 91 -10.57 18.41 -20.23
CA ARG A 91 -11.34 17.20 -19.94
C ARG A 91 -11.41 16.30 -21.18
N LEU A 92 -11.39 14.99 -20.96
CA LEU A 92 -11.60 14.04 -22.07
C LEU A 92 -12.99 14.17 -22.68
N GLY A 93 -14.01 14.23 -21.82
CA GLY A 93 -15.42 14.31 -22.20
C GLY A 93 -16.02 12.98 -22.70
N PRO A 94 -17.37 12.85 -22.64
CA PRO A 94 -18.05 11.62 -23.04
C PRO A 94 -17.85 11.23 -24.50
N GLU A 95 -17.68 12.21 -25.40
CA GLU A 95 -17.54 11.96 -26.84
C GLU A 95 -16.24 11.24 -27.20
N ALA A 96 -15.15 11.55 -26.49
CA ALA A 96 -13.83 10.97 -26.74
C ALA A 96 -13.57 9.70 -25.90
N ALA A 97 -14.25 9.55 -24.76
CA ALA A 97 -14.00 8.48 -23.80
C ALA A 97 -14.12 7.05 -24.38
N PRO A 98 -15.09 6.70 -25.24
CA PRO A 98 -15.17 5.35 -25.80
C PRO A 98 -13.92 4.96 -26.58
N ALA A 99 -13.44 5.83 -27.45
CA ALA A 99 -12.25 5.55 -28.26
C ALA A 99 -10.96 5.59 -27.43
N ALA A 100 -10.88 6.46 -26.43
CA ALA A 100 -9.71 6.63 -25.60
C ALA A 100 -9.54 5.53 -24.54
N LEU A 101 -10.64 5.00 -23.98
CA LEU A 101 -10.62 4.09 -22.82
C LEU A 101 -11.12 2.68 -23.13
N GLY A 102 -11.59 2.44 -24.36
CA GLY A 102 -12.14 1.15 -24.76
C GLY A 102 -13.39 0.76 -23.95
N VAL A 103 -14.27 1.74 -23.66
CA VAL A 103 -15.61 1.52 -23.10
C VAL A 103 -16.65 1.59 -24.21
N GLU A 104 -17.77 0.86 -24.07
CA GLU A 104 -18.78 0.78 -25.12
C GLU A 104 -19.62 2.05 -25.23
N ALA A 105 -19.79 2.79 -24.13
CA ALA A 105 -20.53 4.04 -24.09
C ALA A 105 -19.94 5.01 -23.05
N ALA A 106 -20.17 6.30 -23.26
CA ALA A 106 -19.93 7.29 -22.23
C ALA A 106 -21.00 8.36 -22.24
N LEU A 107 -21.35 8.87 -21.07
CA LEU A 107 -22.39 9.86 -20.82
C LEU A 107 -21.87 10.95 -19.86
N SER A 108 -22.54 12.10 -19.86
CA SER A 108 -22.25 13.14 -18.88
C SER A 108 -22.53 12.65 -17.46
N SER A 109 -21.63 12.94 -16.53
CA SER A 109 -21.83 12.62 -15.11
C SER A 109 -23.10 13.23 -14.51
N ALA A 110 -23.58 14.35 -15.07
CA ALA A 110 -24.85 14.96 -14.66
C ALA A 110 -26.09 14.10 -14.99
N GLN A 111 -25.98 13.15 -15.91
CA GLN A 111 -27.10 12.29 -16.33
C GLN A 111 -27.22 11.02 -15.48
N ILE A 112 -26.26 10.71 -14.60
CA ILE A 112 -26.18 9.41 -13.93
C ILE A 112 -27.47 9.08 -13.15
N ASP A 113 -28.05 10.01 -12.42
CA ASP A 113 -29.25 9.77 -11.59
C ASP A 113 -30.50 9.52 -12.45
N ALA A 114 -30.52 10.04 -13.66
CA ALA A 114 -31.62 9.79 -14.63
C ALA A 114 -31.47 8.45 -15.36
N GLU A 115 -30.23 8.06 -15.69
CA GLU A 115 -29.93 6.90 -16.53
C GLU A 115 -29.80 5.59 -15.71
N LEU A 116 -29.26 5.66 -14.49
CA LEU A 116 -28.99 4.46 -13.67
C LEU A 116 -30.24 3.59 -13.44
N PRO A 117 -31.43 4.11 -13.12
CA PRO A 117 -32.63 3.27 -12.98
C PRO A 117 -32.94 2.44 -14.24
N GLY A 118 -32.66 3.00 -15.43
CA GLY A 118 -32.82 2.26 -16.70
C GLY A 118 -31.75 1.19 -16.91
N LEU A 119 -30.52 1.45 -16.48
CA LEU A 119 -29.42 0.48 -16.56
C LEU A 119 -29.57 -0.67 -15.56
N LEU A 120 -30.27 -0.44 -14.44
CA LEU A 120 -30.56 -1.44 -13.40
C LEU A 120 -31.79 -2.31 -13.74
N ASP A 121 -32.65 -1.85 -14.67
CA ASP A 121 -33.88 -2.56 -15.02
C ASP A 121 -33.57 -3.93 -15.64
N GLY A 122 -34.14 -4.98 -15.06
CA GLY A 122 -33.93 -6.36 -15.50
C GLY A 122 -32.67 -7.03 -15.00
N ALA A 123 -31.84 -6.34 -14.20
CA ALA A 123 -30.69 -6.95 -13.56
C ALA A 123 -31.12 -7.83 -12.35
N ASP A 124 -30.40 -8.94 -12.13
CA ASP A 124 -30.61 -9.82 -10.98
C ASP A 124 -29.91 -9.25 -9.71
N SER A 125 -28.79 -8.55 -9.91
CA SER A 125 -27.98 -8.00 -8.83
C SER A 125 -27.37 -6.64 -9.18
N VAL A 126 -27.14 -5.84 -8.13
CA VAL A 126 -26.32 -4.62 -8.20
C VAL A 126 -25.11 -4.78 -7.29
N ALA A 127 -23.90 -4.52 -7.82
CA ALA A 127 -22.65 -4.53 -7.10
C ALA A 127 -22.08 -3.10 -7.00
N TYR A 128 -21.54 -2.75 -5.83
CA TYR A 128 -20.87 -1.47 -5.62
C TYR A 128 -19.92 -1.57 -4.42
N PRO A 129 -18.94 -0.67 -4.26
CA PRO A 129 -18.04 -0.68 -3.10
C PRO A 129 -18.78 -0.30 -1.82
N PHE A 130 -18.92 -1.24 -0.86
CA PHE A 130 -19.61 -0.99 0.41
C PHE A 130 -18.74 -0.15 1.33
N ALA A 131 -19.33 0.88 1.95
CA ALA A 131 -18.73 1.72 2.99
C ALA A 131 -17.43 2.45 2.59
N THR A 132 -17.10 2.54 1.30
CA THR A 132 -15.89 3.21 0.81
C THR A 132 -16.12 4.67 0.44
N HIS A 133 -17.32 5.01 -0.01
CA HIS A 133 -17.69 6.35 -0.45
C HIS A 133 -18.87 6.88 0.35
N ALA A 134 -18.67 7.93 1.14
CA ALA A 134 -19.71 8.51 1.99
C ALA A 134 -20.98 8.91 1.19
N GLY A 135 -22.13 8.38 1.59
CA GLY A 135 -23.42 8.67 0.96
C GLY A 135 -23.72 7.90 -0.32
N PHE A 136 -22.81 7.06 -0.81
CA PHE A 136 -23.01 6.34 -2.06
C PHE A 136 -24.10 5.29 -1.94
N GLU A 137 -24.21 4.58 -0.83
CA GLU A 137 -25.31 3.64 -0.54
C GLU A 137 -26.68 4.31 -0.62
N GLY A 138 -26.76 5.56 -0.16
CA GLY A 138 -28.00 6.36 -0.26
C GLY A 138 -28.39 6.66 -1.70
N ARG A 139 -27.41 6.91 -2.57
CA ARG A 139 -27.67 7.08 -4.02
C ARG A 139 -28.15 5.78 -4.66
N VAL A 140 -27.48 4.66 -4.38
CA VAL A 140 -27.91 3.34 -4.88
C VAL A 140 -29.34 3.03 -4.44
N ALA A 141 -29.67 3.26 -3.16
CA ALA A 141 -31.02 3.10 -2.66
C ALA A 141 -32.03 3.98 -3.39
N GLY A 142 -31.69 5.23 -3.70
CA GLY A 142 -32.52 6.16 -4.46
C GLY A 142 -32.79 5.67 -5.90
N TRP A 143 -31.80 5.12 -6.59
CA TRP A 143 -31.97 4.54 -7.93
C TRP A 143 -32.89 3.31 -7.91
N LEU A 144 -32.69 2.42 -6.92
CA LEU A 144 -33.57 1.25 -6.74
C LEU A 144 -35.01 1.65 -6.41
N ASP A 145 -35.18 2.69 -5.62
CA ASP A 145 -36.52 3.22 -5.26
C ASP A 145 -37.22 3.82 -6.47
N SER A 146 -36.50 4.59 -7.29
CA SER A 146 -36.98 5.11 -8.57
C SER A 146 -37.41 4.01 -9.53
N LEU A 147 -36.71 2.88 -9.54
CA LEU A 147 -37.05 1.71 -10.33
C LEU A 147 -38.29 1.00 -9.77
N ARG A 148 -38.38 0.84 -8.42
CA ARG A 148 -39.57 0.27 -7.74
C ARG A 148 -40.87 1.03 -8.06
N ALA A 149 -40.78 2.34 -8.15
CA ALA A 149 -41.94 3.15 -8.54
C ALA A 149 -42.53 2.79 -9.92
N ARG A 150 -41.72 2.16 -10.78
CA ARG A 150 -42.11 1.75 -12.16
C ARG A 150 -42.50 0.29 -12.29
N VAL A 151 -42.58 -0.49 -11.20
CA VAL A 151 -42.92 -1.94 -11.24
C VAL A 151 -44.28 -2.18 -11.86
N ARG A 152 -45.28 -1.29 -11.64
CA ARG A 152 -46.59 -1.37 -12.26
C ARG A 152 -46.54 -1.17 -13.80
N GLN A 153 -45.43 -0.62 -14.30
CA GLN A 153 -45.17 -0.40 -15.74
C GLN A 153 -44.29 -1.53 -16.31
N GLY A 154 -43.98 -2.55 -15.51
CA GLY A 154 -43.22 -3.72 -15.94
C GLY A 154 -41.71 -3.70 -15.57
N ALA A 155 -41.24 -2.70 -14.82
CA ALA A 155 -39.85 -2.65 -14.42
C ALA A 155 -39.48 -3.80 -13.45
N LEU A 156 -38.28 -4.35 -13.62
CA LEU A 156 -37.72 -5.44 -12.81
C LEU A 156 -36.58 -4.91 -11.96
N VAL A 157 -36.73 -4.99 -10.63
CA VAL A 157 -35.77 -4.44 -9.68
C VAL A 157 -34.76 -5.52 -9.26
N PRO A 158 -33.46 -5.22 -9.21
CA PRO A 158 -32.46 -6.14 -8.65
C PRO A 158 -32.83 -6.59 -7.23
N THR A 159 -32.68 -7.89 -6.96
CA THR A 159 -33.05 -8.47 -5.66
C THR A 159 -31.85 -8.78 -4.78
N ARG A 160 -30.61 -8.69 -5.32
CA ARG A 160 -29.35 -8.93 -4.63
C ARG A 160 -28.45 -7.69 -4.69
N GLN A 161 -27.80 -7.40 -3.57
CA GLN A 161 -26.73 -6.42 -3.50
C GLN A 161 -25.43 -7.14 -3.16
N LEU A 162 -24.36 -6.80 -3.86
CA LEU A 162 -23.05 -7.44 -3.74
C LEU A 162 -21.99 -6.37 -3.41
N ASP A 163 -21.04 -6.71 -2.54
CA ASP A 163 -19.87 -5.89 -2.34
C ASP A 163 -18.88 -6.10 -3.48
N ALA A 164 -18.67 -5.05 -4.28
CA ALA A 164 -17.71 -5.08 -5.38
C ALA A 164 -16.26 -5.20 -4.87
N CYS A 165 -15.94 -4.66 -3.68
CA CYS A 165 -14.62 -4.74 -3.09
C CYS A 165 -14.17 -6.18 -2.93
N ALA A 166 -15.02 -7.06 -2.39
CA ALA A 166 -14.68 -8.47 -2.14
C ALA A 166 -14.22 -9.21 -3.42
N LEU A 167 -14.77 -8.84 -4.59
CA LEU A 167 -14.38 -9.42 -5.88
C LEU A 167 -13.11 -8.76 -6.44
N LEU A 168 -13.00 -7.44 -6.32
CA LEU A 168 -11.87 -6.66 -6.85
C LEU A 168 -10.61 -6.85 -6.02
N ASP A 169 -10.71 -7.04 -4.70
CA ASP A 169 -9.59 -7.30 -3.81
C ASP A 169 -8.80 -8.54 -4.24
N GLU A 170 -9.50 -9.63 -4.51
CA GLU A 170 -8.88 -10.87 -4.98
C GLU A 170 -8.29 -10.73 -6.40
N MET A 171 -8.87 -9.87 -7.24
CA MET A 171 -8.31 -9.58 -8.56
C MET A 171 -7.01 -8.75 -8.47
N ARG A 172 -6.98 -7.77 -7.55
CA ARG A 172 -5.83 -6.86 -7.34
C ARG A 172 -4.69 -7.52 -6.58
N LEU A 173 -4.97 -8.56 -5.79
CA LEU A 173 -3.96 -9.26 -5.00
C LEU A 173 -2.87 -9.88 -5.88
N ILE A 174 -3.24 -10.46 -7.04
CA ILE A 174 -2.28 -11.02 -8.01
C ILE A 174 -2.12 -10.04 -9.16
N LYS A 175 -0.96 -9.38 -9.21
CA LYS A 175 -0.65 -8.34 -10.17
C LYS A 175 -0.37 -8.93 -11.56
N ASP A 176 -0.93 -8.30 -12.59
CA ASP A 176 -0.58 -8.62 -13.98
C ASP A 176 0.78 -8.02 -14.39
N ALA A 177 1.26 -8.36 -15.57
CA ALA A 177 2.58 -7.93 -16.05
C ALA A 177 2.69 -6.40 -16.16
N GLY A 178 1.61 -5.69 -16.53
CA GLY A 178 1.60 -4.23 -16.63
C GLY A 178 1.69 -3.56 -15.26
N GLU A 179 1.00 -4.13 -14.25
CA GLU A 179 1.08 -3.67 -12.87
C GLU A 179 2.49 -3.84 -12.32
N LEU A 180 3.08 -5.03 -12.48
CA LEU A 180 4.44 -5.32 -12.02
C LEU A 180 5.50 -4.43 -12.69
N ASP A 181 5.33 -4.10 -13.98
CA ASP A 181 6.22 -3.16 -14.67
C ASP A 181 6.14 -1.76 -14.06
N THR A 182 4.93 -1.27 -13.81
CA THR A 182 4.70 0.03 -13.18
C THR A 182 5.28 0.07 -11.77
N MET A 183 5.09 -0.99 -10.96
CA MET A 183 5.65 -1.08 -9.61
C MET A 183 7.19 -1.11 -9.62
N ARG A 184 7.83 -1.81 -10.58
CA ARG A 184 9.30 -1.77 -10.73
C ARG A 184 9.80 -0.37 -11.07
N ARG A 185 9.09 0.37 -11.91
CA ARG A 185 9.43 1.77 -12.23
C ARG A 185 9.27 2.68 -11.01
N ALA A 186 8.18 2.53 -10.24
CA ALA A 186 7.98 3.27 -9.00
C ALA A 186 9.09 2.96 -7.98
N ALA A 187 9.43 1.69 -7.81
CA ALA A 187 10.52 1.22 -6.96
C ALA A 187 11.86 1.85 -7.36
N GLN A 188 12.20 1.88 -8.67
CA GLN A 188 13.44 2.49 -9.15
C GLN A 188 13.52 3.98 -8.82
N ILE A 189 12.42 4.73 -8.96
CA ILE A 189 12.37 6.16 -8.58
C ILE A 189 12.63 6.31 -7.08
N SER A 190 12.02 5.47 -6.26
CA SER A 190 12.20 5.50 -4.80
C SER A 190 13.63 5.10 -4.39
N VAL A 191 14.24 4.13 -5.09
CA VAL A 191 15.65 3.77 -4.90
C VAL A 191 16.57 4.98 -5.10
N GLU A 192 16.41 5.71 -6.20
CA GLU A 192 17.21 6.90 -6.50
C GLU A 192 16.99 7.99 -5.45
N ALA A 193 15.76 8.17 -4.98
CA ALA A 193 15.42 9.13 -3.95
C ALA A 193 16.11 8.81 -2.60
N HIS A 194 16.09 7.56 -2.17
CA HIS A 194 16.77 7.12 -0.94
C HIS A 194 18.29 7.30 -1.02
N VAL A 195 18.92 6.86 -2.13
CA VAL A 195 20.36 7.07 -2.36
C VAL A 195 20.72 8.54 -2.27
N ARG A 196 19.93 9.42 -2.91
CA ARG A 196 20.11 10.87 -2.87
C ARG A 196 19.98 11.42 -1.44
N ALA A 197 18.99 11.00 -0.68
CA ALA A 197 18.79 11.45 0.70
C ALA A 197 19.93 10.99 1.64
N MET A 198 20.43 9.75 1.50
CA MET A 198 21.57 9.23 2.26
C MET A 198 22.82 10.05 2.00
N GLN A 199 23.17 10.32 0.74
CA GLN A 199 24.31 11.17 0.38
C GLN A 199 24.13 12.59 0.86
N ALA A 200 22.91 13.15 0.78
CA ALA A 200 22.61 14.50 1.26
C ALA A 200 22.82 14.62 2.77
N SER A 201 22.44 13.63 3.57
CA SER A 201 22.60 13.64 5.03
C SER A 201 24.05 13.93 5.45
N ALA A 202 24.99 13.11 4.98
CA ALA A 202 26.40 13.28 5.29
C ALA A 202 26.97 14.60 4.73
N ARG A 203 26.59 15.00 3.52
CA ARG A 203 27.01 16.25 2.88
C ARG A 203 26.56 17.47 3.67
N LEU A 204 25.30 17.51 4.12
CA LEU A 204 24.73 18.62 4.89
C LEU A 204 25.45 18.77 6.23
N LEU A 205 25.68 17.67 6.95
CA LEU A 205 26.43 17.71 8.22
C LEU A 205 27.88 18.17 8.03
N ARG A 206 28.59 17.67 7.01
CA ARG A 206 29.97 18.13 6.70
C ARG A 206 30.03 19.61 6.33
N SER A 207 28.96 20.19 5.76
CA SER A 207 28.93 21.63 5.43
C SER A 207 28.78 22.56 6.63
N GLY A 208 28.47 22.02 7.83
CA GLY A 208 28.19 22.79 9.04
C GLY A 208 26.81 23.46 9.04
N MET A 209 25.91 23.09 8.12
CA MET A 209 24.54 23.59 8.09
C MET A 209 23.71 23.01 9.26
N ASP A 210 22.75 23.77 9.79
CA ASP A 210 21.72 23.26 10.70
C ASP A 210 20.78 22.33 9.93
N ALA A 211 21.28 21.13 9.61
CA ALA A 211 20.57 20.12 8.85
C ALA A 211 19.42 19.53 9.67
N ARG A 212 18.26 19.34 9.06
CA ARG A 212 17.04 18.83 9.70
C ARG A 212 16.37 17.78 8.83
N GLU A 213 15.45 17.02 9.44
CA GLU A 213 14.70 15.93 8.80
C GLU A 213 14.04 16.40 7.49
N TYR A 214 13.39 17.56 7.47
CA TYR A 214 12.72 18.08 6.25
C TYR A 214 13.68 18.38 5.09
N HIS A 215 14.96 18.56 5.33
CA HIS A 215 15.92 18.70 4.22
C HIS A 215 16.09 17.38 3.45
N LEU A 216 16.04 16.26 4.17
CA LEU A 216 16.09 14.93 3.53
C LEU A 216 14.76 14.61 2.86
N GLU A 217 13.63 14.97 3.47
CA GLU A 217 12.33 14.87 2.82
C GLU A 217 12.28 15.67 1.51
N ALA A 218 12.83 16.88 1.49
CA ALA A 218 12.91 17.70 0.27
C ALA A 218 13.72 17.01 -0.85
N GLU A 219 14.80 16.29 -0.51
CA GLU A 219 15.58 15.50 -1.48
C GLU A 219 14.76 14.32 -2.04
N LEU A 220 13.97 13.63 -1.20
CA LEU A 220 13.06 12.55 -1.61
C LEU A 220 11.99 13.09 -2.57
N LEU A 221 11.25 14.10 -2.15
CA LEU A 221 10.15 14.69 -2.93
C LEU A 221 10.65 15.28 -4.26
N HIS A 222 11.85 15.89 -4.27
CA HIS A 222 12.48 16.35 -5.49
C HIS A 222 12.72 15.19 -6.48
N ALA A 223 13.31 14.09 -6.00
CA ALA A 223 13.60 12.94 -6.85
C ALA A 223 12.31 12.31 -7.40
N PHE A 224 11.28 12.12 -6.56
CA PHE A 224 9.99 11.61 -7.00
C PHE A 224 9.42 12.44 -8.15
N ARG A 225 9.32 13.75 -7.97
CA ARG A 225 8.77 14.66 -8.99
C ARG A 225 9.65 14.76 -10.24
N TRP A 226 10.96 14.74 -10.08
CA TRP A 226 11.91 14.82 -11.20
C TRP A 226 11.75 13.65 -12.16
N HIS A 227 11.46 12.47 -11.63
CA HIS A 227 11.31 11.24 -12.42
C HIS A 227 9.86 10.95 -12.82
N GLY A 228 8.93 11.88 -12.59
CA GLY A 228 7.57 11.82 -13.11
C GLY A 228 6.53 11.17 -12.19
N SER A 229 6.91 10.77 -10.97
CA SER A 229 5.93 10.36 -9.97
C SER A 229 4.96 11.52 -9.69
N GLN A 230 3.68 11.20 -9.58
CA GLN A 230 2.65 12.20 -9.30
C GLN A 230 2.69 12.66 -7.85
N TYR A 231 2.85 11.72 -6.93
CA TYR A 231 2.79 11.94 -5.48
C TYR A 231 3.76 11.02 -4.73
N PRO A 232 4.13 11.34 -3.47
CA PRO A 232 4.53 10.29 -2.54
C PRO A 232 3.35 9.34 -2.30
N ALA A 233 3.59 8.05 -2.18
CA ALA A 233 2.56 7.04 -1.95
C ALA A 233 1.89 7.21 -0.58
N TYR A 234 2.66 7.73 0.38
CA TYR A 234 2.26 8.07 1.74
C TYR A 234 3.10 9.23 2.26
N THR A 235 2.73 9.79 3.42
CA THR A 235 3.54 10.84 4.06
C THR A 235 4.89 10.25 4.45
N SER A 236 5.97 10.77 3.88
CA SER A 236 7.32 10.32 4.15
C SER A 236 7.64 10.40 5.65
N ILE A 237 8.30 9.38 6.17
CA ILE A 237 8.84 9.35 7.52
C ILE A 237 10.33 9.60 7.41
N VAL A 238 10.80 10.71 8.02
CA VAL A 238 12.21 11.01 8.17
C VAL A 238 12.48 11.24 9.64
N ALA A 239 13.07 10.27 10.31
CA ALA A 239 13.16 10.20 11.76
C ALA A 239 14.62 10.13 12.22
N ALA A 240 15.13 11.21 12.83
CA ALA A 240 16.48 11.30 13.34
C ALA A 240 16.56 10.90 14.83
N GLY A 241 17.59 10.17 15.21
CA GLY A 241 17.88 9.77 16.59
C GLY A 241 16.71 9.03 17.24
N ALA A 242 16.25 9.47 18.40
CA ALA A 242 15.16 8.86 19.16
C ALA A 242 13.83 8.80 18.41
N ASN A 243 13.61 9.69 17.43
CA ASN A 243 12.40 9.72 16.61
C ASN A 243 12.23 8.44 15.79
N ALA A 244 13.33 7.76 15.44
CA ALA A 244 13.31 6.47 14.75
C ALA A 244 12.62 5.35 15.57
N CYS A 245 12.40 5.55 16.87
CA CYS A 245 11.60 4.65 17.71
C CYS A 245 10.09 4.95 17.68
N VAL A 246 9.63 5.89 16.83
CA VAL A 246 8.22 6.21 16.60
C VAL A 246 7.84 5.71 15.21
N LEU A 247 7.02 4.67 15.13
CA LEU A 247 6.77 3.92 13.89
C LEU A 247 6.26 4.80 12.73
N HIS A 248 5.30 5.70 13.00
CA HIS A 248 4.74 6.64 12.01
C HIS A 248 5.06 8.08 12.44
N TYR A 249 6.35 8.39 12.58
CA TYR A 249 6.82 9.74 12.91
C TYR A 249 6.46 10.75 11.80
N ARG A 250 5.98 11.94 12.19
CA ARG A 250 5.48 12.93 11.22
C ARG A 250 5.93 14.37 11.49
N ALA A 251 6.78 14.60 12.48
CA ALA A 251 7.13 15.96 12.87
C ALA A 251 8.18 16.62 11.96
N ASP A 252 9.05 15.86 11.33
CA ASP A 252 10.05 16.21 10.30
C ASP A 252 10.96 17.43 10.58
N THR A 253 11.03 17.87 11.82
CA THR A 253 11.70 19.15 12.18
C THR A 253 12.94 18.99 13.04
N ALA A 254 13.24 17.77 13.50
CA ALA A 254 14.40 17.52 14.37
C ALA A 254 15.73 17.73 13.63
N PRO A 255 16.76 18.20 14.33
CA PRO A 255 18.09 18.36 13.75
C PRO A 255 18.75 17.00 13.51
N LEU A 256 19.49 16.87 12.42
CA LEU A 256 20.39 15.76 12.18
C LEU A 256 21.67 15.96 13.02
N ARG A 257 22.13 14.91 13.70
CA ARG A 257 23.34 14.96 14.52
C ARG A 257 24.31 13.85 14.17
N ALA A 258 25.59 14.17 14.12
CA ALA A 258 26.64 13.16 13.98
C ALA A 258 26.55 12.15 15.12
N GLY A 259 26.75 10.87 14.81
CA GLY A 259 26.64 9.76 15.76
C GLY A 259 25.21 9.28 16.03
N GLU A 260 24.17 9.92 15.49
CA GLU A 260 22.78 9.43 15.51
C GLU A 260 22.41 8.70 14.22
N LEU A 261 21.39 7.85 14.29
CA LEU A 261 20.79 7.22 13.11
C LEU A 261 19.70 8.11 12.52
N VAL A 262 19.46 7.94 11.23
CA VAL A 262 18.29 8.44 10.52
C VAL A 262 17.56 7.25 9.91
N LEU A 263 16.28 7.11 10.22
CA LEU A 263 15.38 6.18 9.57
C LEU A 263 14.53 6.97 8.57
N ILE A 264 14.59 6.57 7.30
CA ILE A 264 13.71 7.07 6.25
C ILE A 264 12.82 5.93 5.78
N ASP A 265 11.51 6.19 5.81
CA ASP A 265 10.48 5.32 5.26
C ASP A 265 9.66 6.17 4.28
N ALA A 266 9.88 5.95 2.99
CA ALA A 266 9.33 6.77 1.91
C ALA A 266 9.28 6.00 0.59
N GLY A 267 8.17 6.11 -0.09
CA GLY A 267 7.96 5.59 -1.42
C GLY A 267 7.16 6.54 -2.29
N CYS A 268 7.32 6.44 -3.60
CA CYS A 268 6.54 7.25 -4.55
C CYS A 268 5.32 6.48 -5.07
N GLU A 269 4.31 7.23 -5.53
CA GLU A 269 3.22 6.70 -6.35
C GLU A 269 3.47 7.06 -7.82
N LEU A 270 3.52 6.06 -8.69
CA LEU A 270 3.63 6.23 -10.13
C LEU A 270 2.44 5.57 -10.83
N ASP A 271 1.68 6.34 -11.61
CA ASP A 271 0.52 5.86 -12.37
C ASP A 271 -0.47 5.05 -11.50
N GLY A 272 -0.64 5.46 -10.23
CA GLY A 272 -1.54 4.86 -9.26
C GLY A 272 -0.96 3.63 -8.53
N TYR A 273 0.33 3.32 -8.66
CA TYR A 273 0.99 2.21 -7.95
C TYR A 273 2.05 2.73 -6.99
N ALA A 274 2.04 2.21 -5.78
CA ALA A 274 2.96 2.56 -4.71
C ALA A 274 4.27 1.77 -4.79
N SER A 275 5.33 2.34 -4.22
CA SER A 275 6.49 1.63 -3.71
C SER A 275 6.67 1.96 -2.23
N ASP A 276 7.36 1.09 -1.50
CA ASP A 276 7.57 1.21 -0.06
C ASP A 276 8.99 0.80 0.32
N ILE A 277 9.77 1.73 0.84
CA ILE A 277 11.16 1.48 1.21
C ILE A 277 11.47 2.10 2.56
N THR A 278 11.97 1.30 3.49
CA THR A 278 12.65 1.84 4.66
C THR A 278 14.15 1.55 4.63
N ARG A 279 14.95 2.58 4.90
CA ARG A 279 16.38 2.46 5.20
C ARG A 279 16.71 3.22 6.46
N THR A 280 17.57 2.60 7.29
CA THR A 280 18.18 3.25 8.44
C THR A 280 19.69 3.35 8.22
N PHE A 281 20.24 4.53 8.44
CA PHE A 281 21.66 4.81 8.20
C PHE A 281 22.19 5.82 9.21
N PRO A 282 23.52 5.86 9.50
CA PRO A 282 24.09 6.89 10.37
C PRO A 282 24.07 8.26 9.68
N ALA A 283 23.62 9.29 10.39
CA ALA A 283 23.48 10.64 9.84
C ALA A 283 24.78 11.18 9.22
N ASP A 284 25.91 10.85 9.80
CA ASP A 284 27.27 11.27 9.37
C ASP A 284 27.99 10.23 8.50
N GLY A 285 27.34 9.09 8.19
CA GLY A 285 27.88 8.04 7.34
C GLY A 285 28.75 7.01 8.07
N ARG A 286 28.67 6.91 9.41
CA ARG A 286 29.44 5.93 10.17
C ARG A 286 28.66 5.34 11.34
N PHE A 287 28.44 4.03 11.32
CA PHE A 287 27.80 3.31 12.42
C PHE A 287 28.68 3.27 13.67
N THR A 288 28.10 3.50 14.85
CA THR A 288 28.73 3.12 16.12
C THR A 288 28.63 1.61 16.33
N GLY A 289 29.45 1.06 17.27
CA GLY A 289 29.42 -0.39 17.55
C GLY A 289 28.01 -0.91 17.91
N PRO A 290 27.31 -0.30 18.89
CA PRO A 290 25.96 -0.72 19.25
C PRO A 290 24.94 -0.57 18.10
N GLN A 291 25.00 0.52 17.33
CA GLN A 291 24.12 0.72 16.17
C GLN A 291 24.34 -0.39 15.13
N ARG A 292 25.60 -0.70 14.81
CA ARG A 292 25.95 -1.74 13.84
C ARG A 292 25.47 -3.12 14.30
N ALA A 293 25.64 -3.45 15.59
CA ALA A 293 25.19 -4.73 16.13
C ALA A 293 23.67 -4.93 16.01
N VAL A 294 22.87 -3.89 16.33
CA VAL A 294 21.41 -3.93 16.16
C VAL A 294 21.04 -3.97 14.67
N TYR A 295 21.73 -3.19 13.83
CA TYR A 295 21.48 -3.14 12.40
C TYR A 295 21.72 -4.51 11.73
N GLU A 296 22.85 -5.16 12.03
CA GLU A 296 23.19 -6.48 11.51
C GLU A 296 22.18 -7.55 11.97
N LEU A 297 21.62 -7.44 13.18
CA LEU A 297 20.55 -8.31 13.63
C LEU A 297 19.26 -8.11 12.85
N VAL A 298 18.84 -6.86 12.62
CA VAL A 298 17.65 -6.57 11.79
C VAL A 298 17.86 -7.03 10.35
N LEU A 299 19.05 -6.81 9.79
CA LEU A 299 19.38 -7.27 8.43
C LEU A 299 19.37 -8.81 8.32
N ALA A 300 19.89 -9.51 9.33
CA ALA A 300 19.84 -10.97 9.38
C ALA A 300 18.39 -11.47 9.44
N SER A 301 17.53 -10.80 10.19
CA SER A 301 16.10 -11.14 10.27
C SER A 301 15.37 -10.88 8.95
N GLN A 302 15.72 -9.79 8.23
CA GLN A 302 15.18 -9.51 6.91
C GLN A 302 15.61 -10.60 5.89
N LYS A 303 16.88 -10.99 5.89
CA LYS A 303 17.38 -12.06 5.03
C LYS A 303 16.63 -13.39 5.28
N ALA A 304 16.31 -13.71 6.54
CA ALA A 304 15.53 -14.89 6.88
C ALA A 304 14.08 -14.79 6.37
N ALA A 305 13.45 -13.63 6.49
CA ALA A 305 12.11 -13.38 5.96
C ALA A 305 12.06 -13.49 4.43
N ILE A 306 13.05 -12.91 3.72
CA ILE A 306 13.18 -13.00 2.26
C ILE A 306 13.27 -14.47 1.83
N ALA A 307 14.09 -15.28 2.51
CA ALA A 307 14.24 -16.71 2.21
C ALA A 307 12.94 -17.51 2.43
N ALA A 308 12.07 -17.07 3.34
CA ALA A 308 10.77 -17.66 3.59
C ALA A 308 9.68 -17.18 2.61
N THR A 309 9.90 -16.06 1.88
CA THR A 309 8.92 -15.49 0.95
C THR A 309 9.01 -16.18 -0.40
N ARG A 310 8.09 -17.11 -0.68
CA ARG A 310 8.04 -17.88 -1.94
C ARG A 310 6.65 -18.44 -2.19
N ALA A 311 6.36 -18.82 -3.42
CA ALA A 311 5.10 -19.47 -3.74
C ALA A 311 4.90 -20.77 -2.91
N GLY A 312 3.68 -20.95 -2.43
CA GLY A 312 3.29 -22.06 -1.57
C GLY A 312 3.62 -21.91 -0.08
N ALA A 313 4.45 -20.93 0.29
CA ALA A 313 4.60 -20.52 1.69
C ALA A 313 3.37 -19.74 2.17
N ARG A 314 3.22 -19.57 3.48
CA ARG A 314 2.15 -18.78 4.04
C ARG A 314 2.59 -17.33 4.28
N PHE A 315 1.67 -16.40 4.23
CA PHE A 315 1.93 -14.98 4.50
C PHE A 315 2.60 -14.74 5.88
N ASN A 316 2.33 -15.58 6.87
CA ASN A 316 2.95 -15.46 8.19
C ASN A 316 4.36 -16.06 8.27
N ASP A 317 4.78 -16.95 7.35
CA ASP A 317 6.09 -17.61 7.42
C ASP A 317 7.28 -16.63 7.46
N PRO A 318 7.31 -15.54 6.65
CA PRO A 318 8.35 -14.51 6.77
C PRO A 318 8.39 -13.84 8.14
N HIS A 319 7.24 -13.57 8.74
CA HIS A 319 7.18 -13.00 10.09
C HIS A 319 7.71 -13.96 11.15
N GLU A 320 7.36 -15.23 11.06
CA GLU A 320 7.87 -16.26 11.99
C GLU A 320 9.39 -16.43 11.88
N ALA A 321 9.91 -16.40 10.64
CA ALA A 321 11.36 -16.43 10.39
C ALA A 321 12.05 -15.19 10.97
N THR A 322 11.48 -14.00 10.80
CA THR A 322 11.96 -12.75 11.42
C THR A 322 12.03 -12.88 12.94
N VAL A 323 10.91 -13.28 13.56
CA VAL A 323 10.80 -13.38 15.02
C VAL A 323 11.78 -14.39 15.59
N ALA A 324 12.04 -15.51 14.91
CA ALA A 324 13.00 -16.51 15.34
C ALA A 324 14.42 -15.93 15.44
N VAL A 325 14.86 -15.13 14.45
CA VAL A 325 16.16 -14.47 14.45
C VAL A 325 16.23 -13.39 15.52
N LEU A 326 15.21 -12.52 15.59
CA LEU A 326 15.18 -11.42 16.56
C LEU A 326 15.12 -11.93 18.00
N ALA A 327 14.39 -13.00 18.30
CA ALA A 327 14.28 -13.56 19.66
C ALA A 327 15.66 -14.02 20.19
N GLN A 328 16.45 -14.70 19.37
CA GLN A 328 17.80 -15.10 19.75
C GLN A 328 18.72 -13.89 19.86
N GLY A 329 18.71 -12.99 18.87
CA GLY A 329 19.58 -11.81 18.88
C GLY A 329 19.31 -10.84 20.02
N LEU A 330 18.08 -10.70 20.49
CA LEU A 330 17.73 -9.89 21.66
C LEU A 330 18.34 -10.46 22.96
N LEU A 331 18.42 -11.78 23.07
CA LEU A 331 19.14 -12.45 24.18
C LEU A 331 20.65 -12.26 24.06
N ASP A 332 21.21 -12.44 22.86
CA ASP A 332 22.68 -12.34 22.63
C ASP A 332 23.19 -10.90 22.86
N LEU A 333 22.39 -9.87 22.52
CA LEU A 333 22.69 -8.47 22.79
C LEU A 333 22.41 -8.05 24.24
N GLY A 334 21.86 -8.93 25.10
CA GLY A 334 21.47 -8.62 26.46
C GLY A 334 20.34 -7.60 26.58
N LEU A 335 19.53 -7.44 25.53
CA LEU A 335 18.31 -6.63 25.52
C LEU A 335 17.15 -7.35 26.23
N LEU A 336 17.20 -8.67 26.26
CA LEU A 336 16.35 -9.53 27.09
C LEU A 336 17.24 -10.37 28.04
N ASP A 337 16.84 -10.42 29.29
CA ASP A 337 17.52 -11.23 30.33
C ASP A 337 17.02 -12.69 30.26
N GLY A 338 17.84 -13.58 29.71
CA GLY A 338 17.51 -15.00 29.60
C GLY A 338 17.19 -15.69 30.94
N GLY A 339 17.72 -15.16 32.05
CA GLY A 339 17.38 -15.64 33.40
C GLY A 339 15.91 -15.34 33.79
N LYS A 340 15.31 -14.34 33.18
CA LYS A 340 13.89 -13.94 33.39
C LYS A 340 12.95 -14.49 32.37
N VAL A 341 13.34 -14.45 31.09
CA VAL A 341 12.43 -14.79 29.96
C VAL A 341 12.66 -16.18 29.39
N GLY A 342 13.76 -16.86 29.77
CA GLY A 342 14.13 -18.17 29.23
C GLY A 342 14.96 -18.10 27.94
N ASN A 343 14.87 -19.12 27.12
CA ASN A 343 15.54 -19.23 25.83
C ASN A 343 14.73 -18.57 24.70
N ALA A 344 15.23 -18.60 23.46
CA ALA A 344 14.58 -17.98 22.32
C ALA A 344 13.16 -18.51 22.05
N GLN A 345 12.90 -19.80 22.29
CA GLN A 345 11.57 -20.38 22.16
C GLN A 345 10.60 -19.82 23.22
N ASP A 346 11.08 -19.63 24.45
CA ASP A 346 10.30 -19.03 25.52
C ASP A 346 10.01 -17.55 25.21
N VAL A 347 10.98 -16.81 24.66
CA VAL A 347 10.80 -15.43 24.18
C VAL A 347 9.70 -15.36 23.11
N ILE A 348 9.67 -16.29 22.17
CA ILE A 348 8.64 -16.38 21.13
C ILE A 348 7.29 -16.72 21.76
N ALA A 349 7.22 -17.76 22.58
CA ALA A 349 5.98 -18.22 23.19
C ALA A 349 5.32 -17.16 24.08
N GLN A 350 6.12 -16.41 24.83
CA GLN A 350 5.67 -15.30 25.69
C GLN A 350 5.49 -13.98 24.91
N ARG A 351 5.93 -13.91 23.67
CA ARG A 351 6.03 -12.68 22.87
C ARG A 351 6.85 -11.59 23.55
N ALA A 352 7.87 -11.96 24.33
CA ALA A 352 8.72 -10.99 25.05
C ALA A 352 9.48 -10.04 24.08
N TYR A 353 9.73 -10.48 22.85
CA TYR A 353 10.29 -9.66 21.78
C TYR A 353 9.41 -8.45 21.42
N HIS A 354 8.10 -8.50 21.67
CA HIS A 354 7.13 -7.47 21.26
C HIS A 354 7.43 -6.09 21.84
N ARG A 355 8.17 -6.01 22.93
CA ARG A 355 8.65 -4.76 23.50
C ARG A 355 9.55 -3.97 22.53
N PHE A 356 10.30 -4.68 21.67
CA PHE A 356 11.26 -4.11 20.73
C PHE A 356 10.82 -4.24 19.27
N TYR A 357 9.94 -5.20 18.98
CA TYR A 357 9.38 -5.46 17.65
C TYR A 357 7.88 -5.71 17.76
N MET A 358 7.08 -4.66 17.55
CA MET A 358 5.66 -4.65 17.87
C MET A 358 4.74 -4.67 16.64
N HIS A 359 5.29 -4.71 15.42
CA HIS A 359 4.51 -4.77 14.17
C HIS A 359 4.73 -6.06 13.39
N ARG A 360 4.02 -6.25 12.31
CA ARG A 360 4.20 -7.37 11.39
C ARG A 360 5.42 -7.14 10.50
N THR A 361 5.87 -8.20 9.81
CA THR A 361 7.03 -8.12 8.91
C THR A 361 6.65 -7.67 7.49
N GLY A 362 5.35 -7.47 7.20
CA GLY A 362 4.93 -7.01 5.89
C GLY A 362 3.43 -6.88 5.76
N HIS A 363 3.03 -6.29 4.64
CA HIS A 363 1.64 -6.12 4.18
C HIS A 363 1.60 -6.23 2.65
N TRP A 364 0.40 -6.40 2.07
CA TRP A 364 0.22 -6.33 0.63
C TRP A 364 0.55 -4.93 0.13
N LEU A 365 1.15 -4.84 -1.06
CA LEU A 365 1.51 -3.59 -1.73
C LEU A 365 0.96 -3.60 -3.15
N GLY A 366 0.49 -2.45 -3.64
CA GLY A 366 -0.04 -2.30 -4.98
C GLY A 366 -0.48 -0.90 -5.31
N MET A 367 -1.75 -0.70 -5.67
CA MET A 367 -2.31 0.63 -5.90
C MET A 367 -2.50 1.41 -4.60
N ASP A 368 -2.63 0.72 -3.49
CA ASP A 368 -2.60 1.30 -2.16
C ASP A 368 -1.36 0.78 -1.42
N VAL A 369 -0.79 1.58 -0.52
CA VAL A 369 0.41 1.19 0.25
C VAL A 369 0.11 -0.04 1.09
N HIS A 370 -0.94 0.01 1.92
CA HIS A 370 -1.55 -1.16 2.51
C HIS A 370 -2.64 -1.65 1.55
N ASP A 371 -2.24 -2.47 0.58
CA ASP A 371 -3.13 -2.87 -0.51
C ASP A 371 -4.19 -3.87 -0.04
N CYS A 372 -5.26 -3.94 -0.82
CA CYS A 372 -6.37 -4.85 -0.58
C CYS A 372 -5.97 -6.32 -0.80
N GLY A 373 -6.81 -7.22 -0.31
CA GLY A 373 -6.63 -8.65 -0.39
C GLY A 373 -6.68 -9.34 0.97
N SER A 374 -7.20 -10.55 1.01
CA SER A 374 -7.32 -11.30 2.25
C SER A 374 -5.96 -11.78 2.76
N TYR A 375 -5.70 -11.58 4.06
CA TYR A 375 -4.59 -12.19 4.79
C TYR A 375 -4.92 -13.60 5.28
N VAL A 376 -6.18 -14.00 5.18
CA VAL A 376 -6.66 -15.36 5.49
C VAL A 376 -6.76 -16.15 4.21
N GLU A 377 -6.38 -17.44 4.25
CA GLU A 377 -6.57 -18.33 3.11
C GLU A 377 -8.07 -18.63 2.94
N PRO A 378 -8.69 -18.20 1.80
CA PRO A 378 -10.15 -18.34 1.64
C PRO A 378 -10.64 -19.78 1.68
N SER A 379 -9.85 -20.73 1.16
CA SER A 379 -10.19 -22.17 1.15
C SER A 379 -10.13 -22.83 2.53
N GLU A 380 -9.56 -22.15 3.53
CA GLU A 380 -9.36 -22.65 4.90
C GLU A 380 -9.98 -21.70 5.96
N ALA A 381 -10.82 -20.76 5.55
CA ALA A 381 -11.35 -19.72 6.45
C ALA A 381 -12.21 -20.25 7.60
N ASP A 382 -12.74 -21.46 7.46
CA ASP A 382 -13.49 -22.21 8.48
C ASP A 382 -12.60 -22.96 9.48
N GLN A 383 -11.30 -23.10 9.20
CA GLN A 383 -10.33 -23.82 10.04
C GLN A 383 -9.75 -22.90 11.14
N ALA A 384 -10.60 -22.12 11.79
CA ALA A 384 -10.17 -21.21 12.84
C ALA A 384 -9.86 -21.97 14.14
N VAL A 385 -8.76 -21.59 14.83
CA VAL A 385 -8.32 -22.17 16.09
C VAL A 385 -8.32 -21.09 17.18
N GLU A 386 -8.87 -21.40 18.33
CA GLU A 386 -8.76 -20.53 19.49
C GLU A 386 -7.37 -20.59 20.09
N ARG A 387 -6.76 -19.41 20.27
CA ARG A 387 -5.46 -19.26 20.90
C ARG A 387 -5.52 -18.19 21.99
N ARG A 388 -4.85 -18.44 23.10
CA ARG A 388 -4.68 -17.42 24.12
C ARG A 388 -3.51 -16.50 23.74
N ASP A 389 -3.80 -15.22 23.54
CA ASP A 389 -2.75 -14.22 23.31
C ASP A 389 -1.98 -13.95 24.61
N PRO A 390 -0.64 -14.19 24.66
CA PRO A 390 0.14 -14.06 25.89
C PRO A 390 0.27 -12.61 26.37
N LEU A 391 0.14 -11.61 25.48
CA LEU A 391 0.24 -10.19 25.84
C LEU A 391 -1.05 -9.65 26.48
N SER A 392 -2.18 -9.92 25.86
CA SER A 392 -3.47 -9.43 26.35
C SER A 392 -4.19 -10.41 27.29
N GLY A 393 -3.77 -11.67 27.31
CA GLY A 393 -4.42 -12.77 28.01
C GLY A 393 -5.80 -13.14 27.46
N LYS A 394 -6.24 -12.54 26.33
CA LYS A 394 -7.51 -12.81 25.69
C LYS A 394 -7.43 -14.01 24.77
N THR A 395 -8.55 -14.71 24.62
CA THR A 395 -8.70 -15.71 23.54
C THR A 395 -8.93 -14.97 22.23
N VAL A 396 -8.11 -15.28 21.23
CA VAL A 396 -8.21 -14.77 19.85
C VAL A 396 -8.48 -15.93 18.92
N LEU A 397 -9.25 -15.69 17.87
CA LEU A 397 -9.51 -16.66 16.82
C LEU A 397 -8.45 -16.49 15.73
N GLU A 398 -7.57 -17.47 15.60
CA GLU A 398 -6.51 -17.48 14.59
C GLU A 398 -6.95 -18.33 13.40
N ARG A 399 -6.83 -17.79 12.19
CA ARG A 399 -7.13 -18.49 10.93
C ARG A 399 -5.85 -18.73 10.15
N PRO A 400 -5.79 -19.79 9.33
CA PRO A 400 -4.67 -20.02 8.44
C PRO A 400 -4.41 -18.80 7.55
N SER A 401 -3.16 -18.34 7.51
CA SER A 401 -2.79 -17.19 6.69
C SER A 401 -2.70 -17.55 5.21
N ARG A 402 -2.87 -16.54 4.36
CA ARG A 402 -2.90 -16.67 2.90
C ARG A 402 -1.70 -17.44 2.37
N ILE A 403 -1.95 -18.34 1.42
CA ILE A 403 -0.89 -19.03 0.66
C ILE A 403 -0.38 -18.05 -0.42
N LEU A 404 0.93 -17.82 -0.40
CA LEU A 404 1.59 -16.95 -1.36
C LEU A 404 1.58 -17.55 -2.77
N GLN A 405 1.27 -16.72 -3.77
CA GLN A 405 1.22 -17.10 -5.17
C GLN A 405 2.10 -16.16 -6.01
N PRO A 406 2.65 -16.61 -7.12
CA PRO A 406 3.39 -15.75 -8.05
C PRO A 406 2.53 -14.55 -8.49
N GLY A 407 3.13 -13.35 -8.49
CA GLY A 407 2.46 -12.09 -8.82
C GLY A 407 1.84 -11.37 -7.60
N MET A 408 1.79 -11.99 -6.42
CA MET A 408 1.52 -11.25 -5.18
C MET A 408 2.72 -10.37 -4.86
N VAL A 409 2.47 -9.17 -4.31
CA VAL A 409 3.51 -8.24 -3.89
C VAL A 409 3.30 -7.90 -2.41
N THR A 410 4.37 -8.01 -1.63
CA THR A 410 4.36 -7.72 -0.19
C THR A 410 5.61 -6.96 0.20
N THR A 411 5.54 -6.15 1.26
CA THR A 411 6.71 -5.60 1.91
C THR A 411 7.39 -6.66 2.79
N ILE A 412 8.71 -6.48 3.05
CA ILE A 412 9.48 -7.25 4.02
C ILE A 412 10.27 -6.26 4.87
N GLU A 413 9.75 -5.93 6.06
CA GLU A 413 10.09 -4.74 6.84
C GLU A 413 10.40 -5.00 8.34
N PRO A 414 11.25 -5.95 8.71
CA PRO A 414 11.59 -6.12 10.12
C PRO A 414 12.26 -4.89 10.71
N GLY A 415 12.10 -4.70 12.03
CA GLY A 415 12.72 -3.60 12.75
C GLY A 415 12.91 -3.88 14.23
N LEU A 416 13.75 -3.07 14.87
CA LEU A 416 13.94 -3.01 16.32
C LEU A 416 13.92 -1.57 16.80
N TYR A 417 13.18 -1.31 17.87
CA TYR A 417 12.96 0.03 18.42
C TYR A 417 13.25 0.03 19.91
N ILE A 418 14.45 0.51 20.28
CA ILE A 418 14.99 0.39 21.63
C ILE A 418 14.88 1.73 22.35
N ARG A 419 13.84 1.87 23.17
CA ARG A 419 13.63 3.06 23.99
C ARG A 419 14.37 2.94 25.32
N PRO A 420 14.74 4.07 25.97
CA PRO A 420 15.34 4.08 27.30
C PRO A 420 14.48 3.33 28.33
N ALA A 421 15.09 2.46 29.10
CA ALA A 421 14.48 1.78 30.25
C ALA A 421 15.58 1.26 31.20
N ASP A 422 15.27 1.10 32.49
CA ASP A 422 16.21 0.74 33.53
C ASP A 422 16.87 -0.65 33.33
N ASP A 423 16.19 -1.54 32.64
CA ASP A 423 16.63 -2.90 32.32
C ASP A 423 17.21 -3.06 30.91
N VAL A 424 17.44 -1.95 30.20
CA VAL A 424 18.04 -1.91 28.86
C VAL A 424 19.39 -1.18 28.96
N PRO A 425 20.49 -1.76 28.43
CA PRO A 425 21.79 -1.08 28.47
C PRO A 425 21.76 0.26 27.73
N GLU A 426 22.28 1.32 28.33
CA GLU A 426 22.29 2.69 27.79
C GLU A 426 22.88 2.80 26.38
N ALA A 427 23.87 1.94 26.08
CA ALA A 427 24.52 1.92 24.77
C ALA A 427 23.54 1.66 23.57
N PHE A 428 22.38 1.07 23.85
CA PHE A 428 21.37 0.77 22.84
C PHE A 428 20.18 1.75 22.88
N TRP A 429 20.13 2.68 23.82
CA TRP A 429 19.00 3.60 23.92
C TRP A 429 18.83 4.47 22.67
N ASN A 430 17.57 4.68 22.28
CA ASN A 430 17.18 5.48 21.12
C ASN A 430 17.67 4.93 19.76
N ILE A 431 18.00 3.65 19.70
CA ILE A 431 18.27 2.97 18.44
C ILE A 431 16.94 2.45 17.88
N GLY A 432 16.46 3.07 16.80
CA GLY A 432 15.35 2.61 16.00
C GLY A 432 15.86 2.22 14.60
N ILE A 433 15.64 0.99 14.17
CA ILE A 433 16.10 0.46 12.89
C ILE A 433 14.96 -0.31 12.25
N ARG A 434 14.64 0.02 11.00
CA ARG A 434 13.81 -0.78 10.07
C ARG A 434 14.55 -0.88 8.74
N ILE A 435 14.50 -2.05 8.13
CA ILE A 435 15.05 -2.31 6.79
C ILE A 435 13.94 -3.00 6.00
N GLU A 436 13.50 -2.36 4.94
CA GLU A 436 12.33 -2.76 4.17
C GLU A 436 12.60 -2.81 2.68
N ASP A 437 12.06 -3.83 2.03
CA ASP A 437 12.02 -3.95 0.58
C ASP A 437 10.67 -4.46 0.10
N ASP A 438 10.28 -4.03 -1.11
CA ASP A 438 9.16 -4.58 -1.86
C ASP A 438 9.56 -5.89 -2.52
N ALA A 439 8.77 -6.94 -2.30
CA ALA A 439 9.00 -8.29 -2.79
C ALA A 439 7.86 -8.77 -3.68
N ILE A 440 8.15 -9.04 -4.96
CA ILE A 440 7.26 -9.76 -5.87
C ILE A 440 7.46 -11.24 -5.65
N VAL A 441 6.43 -11.97 -5.25
CA VAL A 441 6.47 -13.42 -5.12
C VAL A 441 6.65 -14.06 -6.49
N THR A 442 7.63 -14.96 -6.60
CA THR A 442 7.93 -15.74 -7.81
C THR A 442 7.72 -17.24 -7.54
N ALA A 443 7.88 -18.08 -8.57
CA ALA A 443 7.73 -19.53 -8.41
C ALA A 443 8.71 -20.13 -7.38
N ASP A 444 9.96 -19.62 -7.36
CA ASP A 444 11.05 -20.21 -6.58
C ASP A 444 11.52 -19.34 -5.39
N GLY A 445 10.94 -18.14 -5.21
CA GLY A 445 11.34 -17.19 -4.17
C GLY A 445 10.60 -15.87 -4.30
N CYS A 446 11.33 -14.76 -4.18
CA CYS A 446 10.80 -13.42 -4.46
C CYS A 446 11.85 -12.54 -5.17
N GLU A 447 11.37 -11.62 -5.98
CA GLU A 447 12.16 -10.55 -6.61
C GLU A 447 12.06 -9.30 -5.74
N LEU A 448 13.18 -8.81 -5.24
CA LEU A 448 13.24 -7.56 -4.47
C LEU A 448 13.43 -6.38 -5.43
N ILE A 449 12.37 -5.63 -5.68
CA ILE A 449 12.39 -4.54 -6.67
C ILE A 449 12.99 -3.24 -6.14
N THR A 450 13.23 -3.14 -4.83
CA THR A 450 13.79 -1.97 -4.15
C THR A 450 15.23 -2.15 -3.67
N ARG A 451 15.84 -3.32 -3.92
CA ARG A 451 17.19 -3.69 -3.43
C ARG A 451 18.32 -2.85 -4.05
N GLY A 452 18.04 -1.93 -4.95
CA GLY A 452 19.02 -0.95 -5.45
C GLY A 452 19.53 0.03 -4.39
N VAL A 453 18.82 0.21 -3.26
CA VAL A 453 19.34 0.95 -2.09
C VAL A 453 20.19 0.00 -1.24
N PRO A 454 21.47 0.34 -0.93
CA PRO A 454 22.33 -0.51 -0.12
C PRO A 454 21.71 -0.90 1.23
N VAL A 455 21.99 -2.13 1.66
CA VAL A 455 21.57 -2.65 2.98
C VAL A 455 22.74 -3.16 3.80
N GLU A 456 23.89 -3.45 3.21
CA GLU A 456 25.07 -3.87 3.97
C GLU A 456 25.72 -2.63 4.60
N PRO A 457 26.07 -2.64 5.89
CA PRO A 457 26.62 -1.48 6.59
C PRO A 457 27.83 -0.85 5.90
N ASP A 458 28.74 -1.67 5.38
CA ASP A 458 29.94 -1.18 4.71
C ASP A 458 29.64 -0.48 3.36
N GLU A 459 28.60 -0.93 2.64
CA GLU A 459 28.12 -0.30 1.39
C GLU A 459 27.44 1.03 1.70
N ILE A 460 26.62 1.10 2.76
CA ILE A 460 25.98 2.34 3.25
C ILE A 460 27.05 3.37 3.59
N GLU A 461 28.06 2.99 4.42
CA GLU A 461 29.16 3.88 4.79
C GLU A 461 29.98 4.32 3.57
N ALA A 462 30.16 3.45 2.57
CA ALA A 462 30.85 3.78 1.33
C ALA A 462 30.07 4.79 0.50
N LEU A 463 28.74 4.58 0.29
CA LEU A 463 27.86 5.48 -0.43
C LEU A 463 27.83 6.89 0.17
N MET A 464 27.91 7.01 1.49
CA MET A 464 27.80 8.28 2.22
C MET A 464 29.12 9.05 2.34
N ARG A 465 30.25 8.45 1.92
CA ARG A 465 31.55 9.12 1.90
C ARG A 465 31.69 10.15 0.77
N ASP A 466 31.05 9.90 -0.35
CA ASP A 466 31.08 10.74 -1.54
C ASP A 466 30.08 11.90 -1.43
#